data_695e2d3cf61e75692d2cd88fa86798c6
#
_entry.id   695e2d3cf61e75692d2cd88fa86798c6
#
_cell.length_a   1.000
_cell.length_b   1.000
_cell.length_c   1.000
_cell.angle_alpha   90.00
_cell.angle_beta   90.00
_cell.angle_gamma   90.00
#
_symmetry.space_group_name_H-M   'P 1'
#
loop_
_entity.id
_entity.type
_entity.pdbx_description
1 polymer ?
#
loop_
_entity_poly.entity_id
_entity_poly.type
_entity_poly.pdbx_seq_one_letter_code
_entity_poly.pdbx_strand_id
1 'polypeptide(L)'
;MAQATTVTPLDHLVKVLKLGEPSAYRNHTYINGESMYFPTGRVYGGQVIAQSVIAASKTVGPSRLPHSVHGYFIAAGDIRQDLLFDVENLRDGRSFSARRVNVTQAEGSILTAIASFQETGQEGVEFADPMPENLPDPETLTSAKELMQPFAEKSPFANYYAEKSPFDIRHVTPTVMLRADKDSAEHDSGKQMVWMLSLIHI
;
A
#
# COMPACT_ATOMS: atom_id res chain seq x y z
N MET A 1 36.46 8.14 -5.30
CA MET A 1 35.15 8.82 -5.54
C MET A 1 34.05 7.85 -5.18
N ALA A 2 33.33 8.08 -4.09
CA ALA A 2 32.16 7.25 -3.74
C ALA A 2 31.08 7.50 -4.78
N GLN A 3 30.63 6.46 -5.47
CA GLN A 3 29.46 6.52 -6.32
C GLN A 3 28.26 6.90 -5.43
N ALA A 4 27.63 8.02 -5.71
CA ALA A 4 26.36 8.37 -5.09
C ALA A 4 25.35 7.27 -5.48
N THR A 5 24.97 6.45 -4.52
CA THR A 5 23.93 5.43 -4.71
C THR A 5 22.63 6.17 -5.00
N THR A 6 22.15 6.10 -6.22
CA THR A 6 20.87 6.73 -6.60
C THR A 6 19.77 5.99 -5.84
N VAL A 7 19.07 6.68 -4.95
CA VAL A 7 17.92 6.15 -4.20
C VAL A 7 16.80 5.84 -5.19
N THR A 8 16.40 4.59 -5.26
CA THR A 8 15.31 4.15 -6.14
C THR A 8 13.94 4.45 -5.54
N PRO A 9 12.85 4.49 -6.35
CA PRO A 9 11.49 4.58 -5.81
C PRO A 9 11.15 3.49 -4.79
N LEU A 10 11.72 2.29 -4.98
CA LEU A 10 11.56 1.17 -4.07
C LEU A 10 12.28 1.41 -2.73
N ASP A 11 13.52 1.92 -2.75
CA ASP A 11 14.25 2.27 -1.52
C ASP A 11 13.45 3.29 -0.70
N HIS A 12 12.82 4.25 -1.38
CA HIS A 12 11.97 5.24 -0.74
C HIS A 12 10.74 4.60 -0.10
N LEU A 13 10.05 3.70 -0.82
CA LEU A 13 8.91 2.95 -0.26
C LEU A 13 9.33 2.16 1.00
N VAL A 14 10.42 1.40 0.91
CA VAL A 14 10.94 0.61 2.05
C VAL A 14 11.28 1.51 3.24
N LYS A 15 11.89 2.67 2.99
CA LYS A 15 12.18 3.67 4.04
C LYS A 15 10.90 4.14 4.74
N VAL A 16 9.89 4.54 3.97
CA VAL A 16 8.61 5.06 4.48
C VAL A 16 7.85 4.00 5.28
N LEU A 17 7.94 2.72 4.86
CA LEU A 17 7.32 1.60 5.57
C LEU A 17 8.02 1.22 6.88
N LYS A 18 9.27 1.60 7.10
CA LYS A 18 9.97 1.29 8.36
C LYS A 18 9.36 1.97 9.58
N LEU A 19 8.72 3.11 9.40
CA LEU A 19 8.17 3.97 10.44
C LEU A 19 9.23 4.41 11.48
N GLY A 20 8.84 5.34 12.35
CA GLY A 20 9.64 5.78 13.49
C GLY A 20 9.66 4.79 14.65
N GLU A 21 10.35 5.19 15.71
CA GLU A 21 10.41 4.39 16.94
C GLU A 21 9.10 4.49 17.72
N PRO A 22 8.59 3.35 18.25
CA PRO A 22 7.38 3.32 19.05
C PRO A 22 7.56 4.03 20.40
N SER A 23 6.56 4.83 20.79
CA SER A 23 6.46 5.43 22.13
C SER A 23 5.19 4.96 22.79
N ALA A 24 5.31 4.14 23.86
CA ALA A 24 4.18 3.54 24.53
C ALA A 24 3.67 4.41 25.71
N TYR A 25 2.35 4.54 25.81
CA TYR A 25 1.69 5.14 26.96
C TYR A 25 0.38 4.40 27.28
N ARG A 26 0.30 3.76 28.45
CA ARG A 26 -0.82 2.89 28.85
C ARG A 26 -1.03 1.75 27.85
N ASN A 27 -2.23 1.63 27.26
CA ASN A 27 -2.58 0.65 26.22
C ASN A 27 -2.42 1.19 24.79
N HIS A 28 -1.79 2.36 24.61
CA HIS A 28 -1.52 3.01 23.34
C HIS A 28 -0.04 3.00 22.99
N THR A 29 0.25 2.90 21.73
CA THR A 29 1.59 3.07 21.16
C THR A 29 1.53 4.07 20.02
N TYR A 30 2.34 5.12 20.11
CA TYR A 30 2.40 6.20 19.13
C TYR A 30 3.64 6.02 18.25
N ILE A 31 3.45 6.09 16.95
CA ILE A 31 4.53 5.91 15.96
C ILE A 31 4.36 6.97 14.87
N ASN A 32 5.45 7.66 14.52
CA ASN A 32 5.46 8.60 13.41
C ASN A 32 5.80 7.90 12.10
N GLY A 33 5.24 8.41 11.00
CA GLY A 33 5.55 7.96 9.65
C GLY A 33 5.59 9.11 8.66
N GLU A 34 6.49 9.01 7.68
CA GLU A 34 6.59 9.96 6.58
C GLU A 34 5.54 9.63 5.51
N SER A 35 5.17 10.63 4.69
CA SER A 35 4.33 10.45 3.51
C SER A 35 5.18 10.38 2.24
N MET A 36 4.77 9.55 1.28
CA MET A 36 5.34 9.52 -0.06
C MET A 36 4.70 10.59 -0.95
N TYR A 37 5.47 11.05 -1.93
CA TYR A 37 4.92 11.88 -2.98
C TYR A 37 3.85 11.13 -3.78
N PHE A 38 2.71 11.79 -3.99
CA PHE A 38 1.67 11.35 -4.90
C PHE A 38 1.12 12.55 -5.69
N PRO A 39 0.80 12.43 -7.01
CA PRO A 39 0.49 13.56 -7.88
C PRO A 39 -0.71 14.42 -7.45
N THR A 40 -1.63 13.87 -6.67
CA THR A 40 -2.80 14.61 -6.18
C THR A 40 -2.48 15.57 -5.03
N GLY A 41 -1.29 15.50 -4.43
CA GLY A 41 -0.97 16.17 -3.18
C GLY A 41 -1.60 15.53 -1.94
N ARG A 42 -2.37 14.44 -2.11
CA ARG A 42 -3.01 13.69 -1.03
C ARG A 42 -2.23 12.40 -0.76
N VAL A 43 -2.18 12.00 0.50
CA VAL A 43 -1.56 10.72 0.87
C VAL A 43 -2.30 9.57 0.19
N TYR A 44 -1.55 8.66 -0.43
CA TYR A 44 -2.13 7.48 -1.06
C TYR A 44 -2.71 6.54 0.00
N GLY A 45 -3.99 6.18 -0.16
CA GLY A 45 -4.70 5.37 0.84
C GLY A 45 -4.06 4.01 1.11
N GLY A 46 -3.54 3.35 0.08
CA GLY A 46 -2.82 2.07 0.24
C GLY A 46 -1.56 2.21 1.11
N GLN A 47 -0.84 3.34 1.02
CA GLN A 47 0.30 3.64 1.89
C GLN A 47 -0.15 3.72 3.36
N VAL A 48 -1.22 4.49 3.64
CA VAL A 48 -1.71 4.69 5.01
C VAL A 48 -2.16 3.36 5.63
N ILE A 49 -2.86 2.50 4.87
CA ILE A 49 -3.26 1.18 5.35
C ILE A 49 -2.03 0.29 5.61
N ALA A 50 -1.06 0.25 4.69
CA ALA A 50 0.16 -0.55 4.86
C ALA A 50 0.95 -0.11 6.11
N GLN A 51 1.16 1.20 6.27
CA GLN A 51 1.81 1.76 7.45
C GLN A 51 1.01 1.47 8.74
N SER A 52 -0.32 1.48 8.70
CA SER A 52 -1.18 1.13 9.85
C SER A 52 -1.00 -0.32 10.27
N VAL A 53 -0.94 -1.26 9.30
CA VAL A 53 -0.66 -2.67 9.59
C VAL A 53 0.73 -2.83 10.19
N ILE A 54 1.75 -2.15 9.65
CA ILE A 54 3.11 -2.20 10.20
C ILE A 54 3.18 -1.59 11.60
N ALA A 55 2.52 -0.45 11.84
CA ALA A 55 2.44 0.16 13.16
C ALA A 55 1.81 -0.80 14.18
N ALA A 56 0.69 -1.43 13.82
CA ALA A 56 0.04 -2.45 14.65
C ALA A 56 0.95 -3.67 14.88
N SER A 57 1.67 -4.14 13.84
CA SER A 57 2.61 -5.27 13.93
C SER A 57 3.75 -5.02 14.92
N LYS A 58 4.20 -3.77 15.08
CA LYS A 58 5.23 -3.40 16.07
C LYS A 58 4.77 -3.57 17.53
N THR A 59 3.48 -3.80 17.77
CA THR A 59 2.87 -3.96 19.12
C THR A 59 2.49 -5.39 19.46
N VAL A 60 2.74 -6.36 18.59
CA VAL A 60 2.49 -7.79 18.80
C VAL A 60 3.78 -8.59 18.74
N GLY A 61 3.74 -9.82 19.26
CA GLY A 61 4.89 -10.73 19.20
C GLY A 61 5.26 -11.13 17.75
N PRO A 62 6.53 -11.52 17.49
CA PRO A 62 7.03 -11.82 16.16
C PRO A 62 6.36 -13.05 15.51
N SER A 63 5.76 -13.94 16.30
CA SER A 63 5.01 -15.09 15.81
C SER A 63 3.58 -14.76 15.36
N ARG A 64 3.15 -13.49 15.49
CA ARG A 64 1.80 -13.06 15.16
C ARG A 64 1.79 -12.29 13.86
N LEU A 65 1.19 -12.90 12.84
CA LEU A 65 1.05 -12.29 11.52
C LEU A 65 -0.34 -11.67 11.34
N PRO A 66 -0.42 -10.53 10.62
CA PRO A 66 -1.70 -9.94 10.28
C PRO A 66 -2.47 -10.88 9.33
N HIS A 67 -3.76 -11.11 9.60
CA HIS A 67 -4.62 -11.91 8.73
C HIS A 67 -5.87 -11.16 8.29
N SER A 68 -6.20 -10.05 8.94
CA SER A 68 -7.27 -9.17 8.47
C SER A 68 -7.04 -7.73 8.90
N VAL A 69 -7.50 -6.81 8.06
CA VAL A 69 -7.59 -5.38 8.36
C VAL A 69 -8.89 -4.84 7.79
N HIS A 70 -9.57 -4.03 8.58
CA HIS A 70 -10.73 -3.26 8.15
C HIS A 70 -10.55 -1.81 8.57
N GLY A 71 -10.73 -0.89 7.63
CA GLY A 71 -10.52 0.53 7.91
C GLY A 71 -11.46 1.44 7.14
N TYR A 72 -11.72 2.59 7.74
CA TYR A 72 -12.47 3.69 7.14
C TYR A 72 -11.55 4.89 6.92
N PHE A 73 -11.52 5.37 5.69
CA PHE A 73 -10.95 6.68 5.38
C PHE A 73 -11.92 7.77 5.87
N ILE A 74 -11.43 8.65 6.70
CA ILE A 74 -12.22 9.71 7.34
C ILE A 74 -12.03 11.03 6.58
N ALA A 75 -10.77 11.37 6.25
CA ALA A 75 -10.43 12.58 5.52
C ALA A 75 -9.22 12.34 4.59
N ALA A 76 -9.00 13.27 3.67
CA ALA A 76 -7.83 13.23 2.81
C ALA A 76 -6.60 13.73 3.58
N GLY A 77 -5.52 12.93 3.59
CA GLY A 77 -4.24 13.36 4.15
C GLY A 77 -3.43 14.22 3.18
N ASP A 78 -2.61 15.14 3.71
CA ASP A 78 -1.67 15.98 2.97
C ASP A 78 -0.27 15.33 2.95
N ILE A 79 0.31 15.12 1.76
CA ILE A 79 1.65 14.52 1.62
C ILE A 79 2.78 15.37 2.20
N ARG A 80 2.53 16.64 2.56
CA ARG A 80 3.51 17.54 3.15
C ARG A 80 3.58 17.45 4.67
N GLN A 81 2.70 16.66 5.28
CA GLN A 81 2.63 16.44 6.72
C GLN A 81 2.98 15.00 7.07
N ASP A 82 3.64 14.82 8.19
CA ASP A 82 3.86 13.49 8.76
C ASP A 82 2.54 12.89 9.27
N LEU A 83 2.55 11.58 9.39
CA LEU A 83 1.45 10.77 9.90
C LEU A 83 1.76 10.35 11.35
N LEU A 84 0.80 10.49 12.24
CA LEU A 84 0.86 9.90 13.57
C LEU A 84 -0.08 8.70 13.64
N PHE A 85 0.48 7.54 13.93
CA PHE A 85 -0.24 6.28 14.14
C PHE A 85 -0.41 6.08 15.66
N ASP A 86 -1.64 6.18 16.14
CA ASP A 86 -2.04 5.82 17.50
C ASP A 86 -2.59 4.39 17.47
N VAL A 87 -1.81 3.45 17.99
CA VAL A 87 -2.14 2.03 18.05
C VAL A 87 -2.64 1.69 19.45
N GLU A 88 -3.91 1.34 19.56
CA GLU A 88 -4.52 0.86 20.80
C GLU A 88 -4.55 -0.66 20.86
N ASN A 89 -4.09 -1.22 21.99
CA ASN A 89 -4.16 -2.64 22.26
C ASN A 89 -5.57 -3.02 22.73
N LEU A 90 -6.40 -3.57 21.82
CA LEU A 90 -7.77 -3.97 22.13
C LEU A 90 -7.81 -5.30 22.86
N ARG A 91 -7.00 -6.26 22.42
CA ARG A 91 -6.96 -7.62 22.99
C ARG A 91 -5.65 -8.33 22.67
N ASP A 92 -5.16 -9.09 23.64
CA ASP A 92 -4.15 -10.14 23.48
C ASP A 92 -4.69 -11.44 24.06
N GLY A 93 -5.09 -12.35 23.15
CA GLY A 93 -5.51 -13.72 23.47
C GLY A 93 -4.41 -14.73 23.18
N ARG A 94 -4.66 -16.01 23.46
CA ARG A 94 -3.70 -17.08 23.19
C ARG A 94 -3.35 -17.20 21.70
N SER A 95 -4.34 -17.17 20.82
CA SER A 95 -4.17 -17.37 19.36
C SER A 95 -4.31 -16.09 18.54
N PHE A 96 -5.01 -15.07 19.04
CA PHE A 96 -5.32 -13.84 18.31
C PHE A 96 -5.01 -12.60 19.14
N SER A 97 -4.56 -11.55 18.44
CA SER A 97 -4.47 -10.17 18.95
C SER A 97 -5.28 -9.24 18.07
N ALA A 98 -5.87 -8.21 18.67
CA ALA A 98 -6.57 -7.16 17.93
C ALA A 98 -5.99 -5.78 18.31
N ARG A 99 -5.82 -4.94 17.29
CA ARG A 99 -5.30 -3.57 17.39
C ARG A 99 -6.23 -2.61 16.68
N ARG A 100 -6.52 -1.49 17.31
CA ARG A 100 -7.12 -0.34 16.63
C ARG A 100 -6.01 0.65 16.28
N VAL A 101 -6.00 1.14 15.06
CA VAL A 101 -5.07 2.18 14.62
C VAL A 101 -5.87 3.41 14.20
N ASN A 102 -5.60 4.53 14.83
CA ASN A 102 -6.10 5.82 14.40
C ASN A 102 -4.94 6.62 13.81
N VAL A 103 -5.08 7.03 12.55
CA VAL A 103 -4.04 7.80 11.84
C VAL A 103 -4.47 9.24 11.75
N THR A 104 -3.62 10.14 12.25
CA THR A 104 -3.90 11.58 12.31
C THR A 104 -2.83 12.41 11.63
N GLN A 105 -3.24 13.58 11.18
CA GLN A 105 -2.41 14.74 10.85
C GLN A 105 -2.90 15.96 11.64
N ALA A 106 -2.30 17.11 11.44
CA ALA A 106 -2.64 18.33 12.22
C ALA A 106 -4.15 18.66 12.23
N GLU A 107 -4.86 18.39 11.15
CA GLU A 107 -6.29 18.69 10.99
C GLU A 107 -7.22 17.63 11.55
N GLY A 108 -6.69 16.50 12.04
CA GLY A 108 -7.47 15.42 12.64
C GLY A 108 -7.24 14.05 12.06
N SER A 109 -8.21 13.15 12.26
CA SER A 109 -8.14 11.77 11.80
C SER A 109 -8.34 11.66 10.30
N ILE A 110 -7.45 10.91 9.62
CA ILE A 110 -7.54 10.60 8.20
C ILE A 110 -7.94 9.14 7.93
N LEU A 111 -7.64 8.24 8.87
CA LEU A 111 -8.02 6.83 8.80
C LEU A 111 -8.24 6.28 10.22
N THR A 112 -9.23 5.43 10.36
CA THR A 112 -9.38 4.54 11.53
C THR A 112 -9.49 3.10 11.04
N ALA A 113 -8.68 2.21 11.61
CA ALA A 113 -8.66 0.80 11.22
C ALA A 113 -8.59 -0.14 12.43
N ILE A 114 -9.09 -1.37 12.24
CA ILE A 114 -8.87 -2.49 13.16
C ILE A 114 -8.14 -3.58 12.41
N ALA A 115 -7.02 -4.03 12.95
CA ALA A 115 -6.24 -5.14 12.45
C ALA A 115 -6.28 -6.32 13.44
N SER A 116 -6.41 -7.52 12.90
CA SER A 116 -6.34 -8.77 13.65
C SER A 116 -5.09 -9.54 13.26
N PHE A 117 -4.45 -10.12 14.26
CA PHE A 117 -3.21 -10.89 14.15
C PHE A 117 -3.44 -12.29 14.68
N GLN A 118 -2.87 -13.27 14.03
CA GLN A 118 -2.98 -14.68 14.39
C GLN A 118 -1.60 -15.26 14.66
N GLU A 119 -1.50 -16.10 15.69
CA GLU A 119 -0.31 -16.92 15.94
C GLU A 119 -0.05 -17.84 14.76
N THR A 120 1.20 -17.96 14.33
CA THR A 120 1.60 -18.87 13.23
C THR A 120 1.38 -20.33 13.61
N GLY A 121 1.28 -21.21 12.59
CA GLY A 121 1.11 -22.66 12.80
C GLY A 121 -0.30 -23.09 13.21
N GLN A 122 -1.32 -22.23 13.05
CA GLN A 122 -2.71 -22.64 13.19
C GLN A 122 -3.15 -23.46 11.97
N GLU A 123 -3.73 -24.61 12.23
CA GLU A 123 -4.39 -25.43 11.20
C GLU A 123 -5.84 -25.01 11.04
N GLY A 124 -6.39 -25.14 9.81
CA GLY A 124 -7.77 -24.77 9.53
C GLY A 124 -8.20 -25.24 8.13
N VAL A 125 -9.43 -24.91 7.76
CA VAL A 125 -9.94 -25.14 6.42
C VAL A 125 -9.31 -24.13 5.47
N GLU A 126 -8.68 -24.63 4.41
CA GLU A 126 -8.11 -23.80 3.35
C GLU A 126 -9.07 -23.76 2.16
N PHE A 127 -9.36 -22.56 1.69
CA PHE A 127 -10.16 -22.32 0.50
C PHE A 127 -9.58 -21.12 -0.26
N ALA A 128 -9.43 -21.29 -1.57
CA ALA A 128 -9.07 -20.21 -2.48
C ALA A 128 -9.75 -20.45 -3.83
N ASP A 129 -10.23 -19.37 -4.44
CA ASP A 129 -10.65 -19.43 -5.84
C ASP A 129 -9.42 -19.70 -6.72
N PRO A 130 -9.57 -20.53 -7.78
CA PRO A 130 -8.47 -20.75 -8.71
C PRO A 130 -8.09 -19.45 -9.43
N MET A 131 -6.82 -19.32 -9.76
CA MET A 131 -6.36 -18.23 -10.60
C MET A 131 -7.04 -18.34 -11.98
N PRO A 132 -7.49 -17.21 -12.58
CA PRO A 132 -8.09 -17.24 -13.92
C PRO A 132 -7.16 -17.92 -14.93
N GLU A 133 -7.74 -18.77 -15.77
CA GLU A 133 -7.01 -19.47 -16.82
C GLU A 133 -6.63 -18.52 -17.98
N ASN A 134 -5.63 -18.90 -18.74
CA ASN A 134 -5.18 -18.21 -19.97
C ASN A 134 -4.74 -16.75 -19.76
N LEU A 135 -4.20 -16.41 -18.59
CA LEU A 135 -3.57 -15.12 -18.39
C LEU A 135 -2.28 -15.03 -19.20
N PRO A 136 -2.02 -13.88 -19.87
CA PRO A 136 -0.75 -13.68 -20.56
C PRO A 136 0.39 -13.62 -19.54
N ASP A 137 1.57 -14.10 -19.95
CA ASP A 137 2.79 -13.93 -19.18
C ASP A 137 3.06 -12.43 -18.99
N PRO A 138 3.32 -11.97 -17.77
CA PRO A 138 3.60 -10.56 -17.50
C PRO A 138 4.74 -9.98 -18.36
N GLU A 139 5.75 -10.79 -18.69
CA GLU A 139 6.88 -10.34 -19.52
C GLU A 139 6.47 -10.05 -20.99
N THR A 140 5.32 -10.51 -21.42
CA THR A 140 4.78 -10.21 -22.75
C THR A 140 3.95 -8.92 -22.80
N LEU A 141 3.66 -8.32 -21.66
CA LEU A 141 2.85 -7.13 -21.53
C LEU A 141 3.71 -5.87 -21.37
N THR A 142 3.29 -4.80 -22.03
CA THR A 142 3.94 -3.49 -21.87
C THR A 142 3.70 -2.94 -20.46
N SER A 143 4.76 -2.49 -19.81
CA SER A 143 4.66 -1.91 -18.47
C SER A 143 3.95 -0.55 -18.46
N ALA A 144 3.31 -0.20 -17.35
CA ALA A 144 2.74 1.13 -17.17
C ALA A 144 3.81 2.23 -17.27
N LYS A 145 5.06 1.92 -16.88
CA LYS A 145 6.21 2.82 -17.07
C LYS A 145 6.42 3.17 -18.53
N GLU A 146 6.53 2.17 -19.39
CA GLU A 146 6.73 2.34 -20.82
C GLU A 146 5.55 3.06 -21.49
N LEU A 147 4.32 2.70 -21.11
CA LEU A 147 3.09 3.32 -21.62
C LEU A 147 2.99 4.81 -21.26
N MET A 148 3.46 5.20 -20.07
CA MET A 148 3.36 6.57 -19.58
C MET A 148 4.54 7.47 -19.95
N GLN A 149 5.68 6.88 -20.31
CA GLN A 149 6.90 7.62 -20.67
C GLN A 149 6.68 8.75 -21.68
N PRO A 150 5.93 8.56 -22.80
CA PRO A 150 5.70 9.63 -23.77
C PRO A 150 4.90 10.83 -23.25
N PHE A 151 4.23 10.67 -22.12
CA PHE A 151 3.37 11.68 -21.50
C PHE A 151 3.95 12.26 -20.20
N ALA A 152 5.13 11.79 -19.76
CA ALA A 152 5.72 12.11 -18.46
C ALA A 152 5.95 13.62 -18.26
N GLU A 153 6.36 14.34 -19.31
CA GLU A 153 6.57 15.79 -19.24
C GLU A 153 5.26 16.61 -19.19
N LYS A 154 4.15 16.02 -19.66
CA LYS A 154 2.87 16.72 -19.82
C LYS A 154 1.88 16.44 -18.69
N SER A 155 2.10 15.38 -17.91
CA SER A 155 1.17 14.93 -16.88
C SER A 155 1.90 14.49 -15.61
N PRO A 156 1.61 15.09 -14.44
CA PRO A 156 2.17 14.63 -13.16
C PRO A 156 1.88 13.16 -12.86
N PHE A 157 0.72 12.65 -13.31
CA PHE A 157 0.37 11.22 -13.17
C PHE A 157 1.24 10.35 -14.08
N ALA A 158 1.40 10.73 -15.35
CA ALA A 158 2.26 9.99 -16.25
C ALA A 158 3.72 10.00 -15.75
N ASN A 159 4.21 11.14 -15.27
CA ASN A 159 5.54 11.22 -14.64
C ASN A 159 5.67 10.30 -13.42
N TYR A 160 4.63 10.21 -12.59
CA TYR A 160 4.65 9.32 -11.43
C TYR A 160 4.83 7.86 -11.86
N TYR A 161 4.02 7.37 -12.79
CA TYR A 161 4.12 5.98 -13.27
C TYR A 161 5.40 5.70 -14.05
N ALA A 162 5.88 6.67 -14.82
CA ALA A 162 7.10 6.53 -15.61
C ALA A 162 8.38 6.49 -14.74
N GLU A 163 8.45 7.33 -13.67
CA GLU A 163 9.72 7.61 -13.00
C GLU A 163 9.70 7.35 -11.48
N LYS A 164 8.52 7.32 -10.85
CA LYS A 164 8.41 7.36 -9.39
C LYS A 164 7.64 6.18 -8.78
N SER A 165 6.98 5.38 -9.60
CA SER A 165 6.28 4.19 -9.10
C SER A 165 7.28 3.15 -8.59
N PRO A 166 7.09 2.62 -7.37
CA PRO A 166 7.94 1.56 -6.83
C PRO A 166 7.58 0.16 -7.36
N PHE A 167 6.51 0.06 -8.17
CA PHE A 167 6.02 -1.19 -8.74
C PHE A 167 6.05 -1.15 -10.26
N ASP A 168 6.40 -2.27 -10.88
CA ASP A 168 6.15 -2.51 -12.30
C ASP A 168 4.71 -3.04 -12.45
N ILE A 169 3.86 -2.24 -13.08
CA ILE A 169 2.45 -2.53 -13.27
C ILE A 169 2.20 -2.85 -14.73
N ARG A 170 1.60 -4.02 -15.01
CA ARG A 170 1.30 -4.48 -16.36
C ARG A 170 -0.16 -4.89 -16.46
N HIS A 171 -0.92 -4.19 -17.27
CA HIS A 171 -2.35 -4.38 -17.40
C HIS A 171 -2.67 -5.54 -18.33
N VAL A 172 -3.41 -6.55 -17.83
CA VAL A 172 -3.98 -7.65 -18.62
C VAL A 172 -5.23 -7.16 -19.34
N THR A 173 -6.08 -6.41 -18.64
CA THR A 173 -7.26 -5.76 -19.23
C THR A 173 -7.00 -4.29 -19.50
N PRO A 174 -7.65 -3.68 -20.50
CA PRO A 174 -7.50 -2.25 -20.76
C PRO A 174 -7.81 -1.41 -19.51
N THR A 175 -6.92 -0.47 -19.18
CA THR A 175 -7.14 0.43 -18.04
C THR A 175 -8.00 1.62 -18.48
N VAL A 176 -8.93 2.03 -17.60
CA VAL A 176 -9.75 3.23 -17.81
C VAL A 176 -8.93 4.52 -17.98
N MET A 177 -7.69 4.54 -17.47
CA MET A 177 -6.79 5.69 -17.57
C MET A 177 -6.21 5.88 -18.97
N LEU A 178 -6.21 4.85 -19.83
CA LEU A 178 -5.65 4.86 -21.18
C LEU A 178 -6.74 4.71 -22.26
N ARG A 179 -8.02 4.71 -21.88
CA ARG A 179 -9.12 4.64 -22.86
C ARG A 179 -9.23 5.94 -23.60
N ALA A 180 -8.86 5.90 -24.89
CA ALA A 180 -9.03 7.03 -25.80
C ALA A 180 -10.48 7.18 -26.32
N ASP A 181 -11.29 6.11 -26.28
CA ASP A 181 -12.60 6.05 -26.92
C ASP A 181 -13.73 5.74 -25.95
N LYS A 182 -14.81 6.52 -26.08
CA LYS A 182 -16.09 6.29 -25.37
C LYS A 182 -16.84 5.04 -25.85
N ASP A 183 -16.52 4.53 -27.03
CA ASP A 183 -17.17 3.37 -27.67
C ASP A 183 -16.70 2.02 -27.12
N SER A 184 -15.65 2.00 -26.29
CA SER A 184 -15.16 0.77 -25.66
C SER A 184 -16.02 0.31 -24.46
N ALA A 185 -17.10 1.00 -24.14
CA ALA A 185 -18.00 0.65 -23.01
C ALA A 185 -18.74 -0.70 -23.21
N GLU A 186 -18.93 -1.14 -24.45
CA GLU A 186 -19.60 -2.42 -24.77
C GLU A 186 -18.83 -3.67 -24.29
N HIS A 187 -17.53 -3.53 -23.99
CA HIS A 187 -16.67 -4.64 -23.54
C HIS A 187 -16.25 -4.52 -22.06
N ASP A 188 -16.88 -3.63 -21.29
CA ASP A 188 -16.54 -3.45 -19.89
C ASP A 188 -17.25 -4.50 -19.02
N SER A 189 -16.57 -5.58 -18.75
CA SER A 189 -17.05 -6.63 -17.83
C SER A 189 -17.07 -6.18 -16.35
N GLY A 190 -16.68 -4.95 -16.05
CA GLY A 190 -16.48 -4.47 -14.68
C GLY A 190 -15.29 -5.14 -13.96
N LYS A 191 -14.51 -5.98 -14.66
CA LYS A 191 -13.34 -6.65 -14.13
C LYS A 191 -12.06 -6.02 -14.67
N GLN A 192 -11.12 -5.74 -13.77
CA GLN A 192 -9.77 -5.35 -14.14
C GLN A 192 -8.78 -6.39 -13.63
N MET A 193 -7.83 -6.74 -14.48
CA MET A 193 -6.73 -7.63 -14.12
C MET A 193 -5.40 -6.94 -14.43
N VAL A 194 -4.48 -7.04 -13.49
CA VAL A 194 -3.17 -6.40 -13.56
C VAL A 194 -2.13 -7.29 -12.88
N TRP A 195 -0.99 -7.41 -13.50
CA TRP A 195 0.21 -7.90 -12.84
C TRP A 195 0.90 -6.75 -12.13
N MET A 196 1.24 -6.96 -10.88
CA MET A 196 2.00 -6.02 -10.07
C MET A 196 3.29 -6.71 -9.64
N LEU A 197 4.38 -6.37 -10.33
CA LEU A 197 5.67 -6.97 -10.09
C LEU A 197 6.42 -6.17 -9.03
N SER A 198 6.86 -6.84 -7.98
CA SER A 198 7.75 -6.24 -7.01
C SER A 198 9.16 -6.17 -7.58
N LEU A 199 9.80 -5.01 -7.46
CA LEU A 199 11.21 -4.83 -7.83
C LEU A 199 12.17 -5.28 -6.70
N ILE A 200 11.63 -5.82 -5.61
CA ILE A 200 12.43 -6.47 -4.56
C ILE A 200 12.79 -7.85 -5.07
N HIS A 201 14.05 -8.05 -5.40
CA HIS A 201 14.59 -9.39 -5.57
C HIS A 201 14.72 -10.01 -4.16
N ILE A 202 13.88 -10.98 -3.88
CA ILE A 202 13.96 -11.81 -2.68
C ILE A 202 15.00 -12.90 -2.95
#